data_b09f070163cb5a2c2cf8f37584e133be
#
_entry.id   b09f070163cb5a2c2cf8f37584e133be
#
_cell.length_a   1.000
_cell.length_b   1.000
_cell.length_c   1.000
_cell.angle_alpha   90.00
_cell.angle_beta   90.00
_cell.angle_gamma   90.00
#
_symmetry.space_group_name_H-M   'P 1'
#
loop_
_entity.id
_entity.type
_entity.pdbx_description
1 polymer ?
#
loop_
_entity_poly.entity_id
_entity_poly.type
_entity_poly.pdbx_seq_one_letter_code
_entity_poly.pdbx_strand_id
1 'polypeptide(L)'
;MRNNRDCLQVLDTTVWKEGVGLDPIAGAYALMDKPAHPNAAKVLLNWLLSREGQIAVQRDPESAGRNDSLRIDIPKTDVHPMMRRRDGANYIVMWNPDWMDTKPVDDLVKQALEQRK
;
A
#
# COMPACT_ATOMS: atom_id res chain seq x y z
N MET A 1 -13.90 -25.53 -21.85
CA MET A 1 -13.34 -24.19 -21.60
C MET A 1 -12.50 -24.26 -20.33
N ARG A 2 -11.18 -24.22 -20.43
CA ARG A 2 -10.30 -24.17 -19.25
C ARG A 2 -10.44 -22.79 -18.59
N ASN A 3 -10.79 -22.81 -17.33
CA ASN A 3 -10.95 -21.59 -16.54
C ASN A 3 -9.57 -20.95 -16.38
N ASN A 4 -9.36 -19.79 -17.01
CA ASN A 4 -8.08 -19.07 -17.06
C ASN A 4 -7.65 -18.46 -15.69
N ARG A 5 -8.27 -18.94 -14.60
CA ARG A 5 -7.97 -18.50 -13.22
C ARG A 5 -6.80 -19.23 -12.57
N ASP A 6 -6.36 -20.34 -13.18
CA ASP A 6 -5.30 -21.17 -12.59
C ASP A 6 -3.87 -20.72 -12.94
N CYS A 7 -3.72 -19.67 -13.75
CA CYS A 7 -2.42 -19.21 -14.23
C CYS A 7 -1.74 -18.15 -13.38
N LEU A 8 -2.39 -17.64 -12.31
CA LEU A 8 -1.82 -16.65 -11.40
C LEU A 8 -1.63 -17.29 -10.02
N GLN A 9 -0.68 -18.20 -9.89
CA GLN A 9 -0.07 -18.42 -8.58
C GLN A 9 0.78 -17.19 -8.26
N VAL A 10 0.15 -16.21 -7.60
CA VAL A 10 0.89 -15.10 -7.02
C VAL A 10 1.74 -15.68 -5.90
N LEU A 11 3.06 -15.57 -6.02
CA LEU A 11 3.99 -15.92 -4.95
C LEU A 11 3.61 -15.12 -3.69
N ASP A 12 3.37 -15.86 -2.61
CA ASP A 12 3.08 -15.26 -1.32
C ASP A 12 4.35 -14.60 -0.76
N THR A 13 4.45 -13.28 -0.93
CA THR A 13 5.59 -12.49 -0.48
C THR A 13 5.63 -12.31 1.04
N THR A 14 4.57 -12.69 1.75
CA THR A 14 4.52 -12.57 3.22
C THR A 14 5.41 -13.57 3.96
N VAL A 15 6.00 -14.53 3.25
CA VAL A 15 6.95 -15.50 3.81
C VAL A 15 8.40 -15.02 3.79
N TRP A 16 8.67 -13.84 3.24
CA TRP A 16 10.03 -13.31 3.25
C TRP A 16 10.47 -12.96 4.66
N LYS A 17 11.66 -13.44 5.03
CA LYS A 17 12.23 -13.25 6.36
C LYS A 17 12.46 -11.77 6.68
N GLU A 18 12.82 -11.00 5.69
CA GLU A 18 13.07 -9.56 5.78
C GLU A 18 11.79 -8.76 6.00
N GLY A 19 10.66 -9.33 5.63
CA GLY A 19 9.34 -8.70 5.69
C GLY A 19 8.82 -8.24 4.33
N VAL A 20 7.59 -7.77 4.33
CA VAL A 20 6.90 -7.27 3.13
C VAL A 20 6.79 -5.76 3.21
N GLY A 21 7.11 -5.09 2.11
CA GLY A 21 6.93 -3.65 2.02
C GLY A 21 5.45 -3.27 2.09
N LEU A 22 5.12 -2.34 2.98
CA LEU A 22 3.87 -1.60 2.94
C LEU A 22 4.11 -0.31 2.19
N ASP A 23 3.56 -0.23 0.99
CA ASP A 23 3.63 0.98 0.17
C ASP A 23 2.35 1.80 0.35
N PRO A 24 2.40 2.94 1.05
CA PRO A 24 1.24 3.81 1.22
C PRO A 24 0.93 4.65 -0.03
N ILE A 25 1.79 4.67 -1.04
CA ILE A 25 1.59 5.51 -2.24
C ILE A 25 0.29 5.15 -2.95
N ALA A 26 -0.01 3.87 -3.09
CA ALA A 26 -1.19 3.38 -3.78
C ALA A 26 -2.53 3.69 -3.07
N GLY A 27 -2.50 4.32 -1.90
CA GLY A 27 -3.70 4.63 -1.12
C GLY A 27 -3.55 5.85 -0.22
N ALA A 28 -2.54 6.68 -0.47
CA ALA A 28 -2.34 7.90 0.32
C ALA A 28 -3.31 9.01 -0.10
N TYR A 29 -3.94 9.62 0.88
CA TYR A 29 -4.78 10.80 0.69
C TYR A 29 -4.12 12.00 1.35
N ALA A 30 -4.07 13.11 0.64
CA ALA A 30 -3.54 14.36 1.17
C ALA A 30 -4.55 15.49 0.99
N LEU A 31 -4.61 16.37 1.97
CA LEU A 31 -5.36 17.62 1.84
C LEU A 31 -4.50 18.63 1.08
N MET A 32 -5.02 19.15 -0.02
CA MET A 32 -4.34 20.21 -0.76
C MET A 32 -4.29 21.50 0.06
N ASP A 33 -3.22 22.28 -0.08
CA ASP A 33 -3.21 23.65 0.40
C ASP A 33 -4.22 24.47 -0.41
N LYS A 34 -5.06 25.24 0.29
CA LYS A 34 -6.11 26.10 -0.30
C LYS A 34 -7.05 25.38 -1.29
N PRO A 35 -7.72 24.28 -0.88
CA PRO A 35 -8.67 23.61 -1.75
C PRO A 35 -9.89 24.49 -2.01
N ALA A 36 -10.54 24.34 -3.18
CA ALA A 36 -11.73 25.13 -3.54
C ALA A 36 -12.87 24.97 -2.51
N HIS A 37 -12.97 23.77 -1.89
CA HIS A 37 -14.01 23.45 -0.89
C HIS A 37 -13.39 22.83 0.36
N PRO A 38 -12.72 23.61 1.24
CA PRO A 38 -11.94 23.08 2.35
C PRO A 38 -12.76 22.25 3.35
N ASN A 39 -13.99 22.67 3.63
CA ASN A 39 -14.85 21.92 4.55
C ASN A 39 -15.33 20.59 3.98
N ALA A 40 -15.68 20.56 2.69
CA ALA A 40 -16.07 19.33 2.02
C ALA A 40 -14.89 18.34 1.96
N ALA A 41 -13.68 18.82 1.68
CA ALA A 41 -12.47 18.00 1.66
C ALA A 41 -12.18 17.40 3.04
N LYS A 42 -12.34 18.17 4.12
CA LYS A 42 -12.18 17.65 5.49
C LYS A 42 -13.24 16.62 5.87
N VAL A 43 -14.50 16.85 5.48
CA VAL A 43 -15.59 15.90 5.73
C VAL A 43 -15.31 14.58 5.00
N LEU A 44 -14.90 14.65 3.73
CA LEU A 44 -14.54 13.46 2.96
C LEU A 44 -13.39 12.69 3.59
N LEU A 45 -12.30 13.37 3.98
CA LEU A 45 -11.16 12.74 4.65
C LEU A 45 -11.58 12.08 5.97
N ASN A 46 -12.35 12.76 6.79
CA ASN A 46 -12.84 12.20 8.05
C ASN A 46 -13.70 10.95 7.81
N TRP A 47 -14.55 10.99 6.78
CA TRP A 47 -15.34 9.82 6.42
C TRP A 47 -14.44 8.67 5.90
N LEU A 48 -13.48 8.95 5.02
CA LEU A 48 -12.54 7.94 4.53
C LEU A 48 -11.74 7.28 5.66
N LEU A 49 -11.39 8.04 6.71
CA LEU A 49 -10.68 7.53 7.87
C LEU A 49 -11.62 6.85 8.89
N SER A 50 -12.93 7.02 8.76
CA SER A 50 -13.90 6.38 9.64
C SER A 50 -13.94 4.86 9.41
N ARG A 51 -14.57 4.16 10.37
CA ARG A 51 -14.78 2.70 10.23
C ARG A 51 -15.63 2.36 9.01
N GLU A 52 -16.69 3.11 8.77
CA GLU A 52 -17.62 2.95 7.64
C GLU A 52 -16.92 3.22 6.31
N GLY A 53 -16.17 4.30 6.21
CA GLY A 53 -15.42 4.65 5.01
C GLY A 53 -14.37 3.59 4.67
N GLN A 54 -13.64 3.10 5.67
CA GLN A 54 -12.63 2.05 5.46
C GLN A 54 -13.26 0.71 5.06
N ILE A 55 -14.43 0.37 5.57
CA ILE A 55 -15.20 -0.80 5.12
C ILE A 55 -15.64 -0.61 3.66
N ALA A 56 -16.12 0.57 3.30
CA ALA A 56 -16.52 0.86 1.92
C ALA A 56 -15.35 0.73 0.94
N VAL A 57 -14.19 1.30 1.27
CA VAL A 57 -12.96 1.16 0.47
C VAL A 57 -12.50 -0.30 0.37
N GLN A 58 -12.58 -1.06 1.46
CA GLN A 58 -12.19 -2.48 1.46
C GLN A 58 -13.12 -3.32 0.57
N ARG A 59 -14.41 -2.98 0.51
CA ARG A 59 -15.45 -3.68 -0.26
C ARG A 59 -15.58 -3.19 -1.70
N ASP A 60 -14.79 -2.21 -2.09
CA ASP A 60 -14.85 -1.70 -3.46
C ASP A 60 -14.68 -2.85 -4.48
N PRO A 61 -15.69 -3.10 -5.34
CA PRO A 61 -15.66 -4.22 -6.28
C PRO A 61 -14.54 -4.09 -7.32
N GLU A 62 -14.10 -2.88 -7.63
CA GLU A 62 -13.00 -2.65 -8.58
C GLU A 62 -11.64 -3.06 -7.98
N SER A 63 -11.54 -3.05 -6.67
CA SER A 63 -10.33 -3.50 -5.98
C SER A 63 -10.15 -5.02 -6.00
N ALA A 64 -11.22 -5.79 -6.31
CA ALA A 64 -11.22 -7.26 -6.29
C ALA A 64 -10.67 -7.87 -4.99
N GLY A 65 -10.96 -7.25 -3.84
CA GLY A 65 -10.50 -7.70 -2.52
C GLY A 65 -9.02 -7.44 -2.23
N ARG A 66 -8.37 -6.58 -3.00
CA ARG A 66 -6.95 -6.22 -2.80
C ARG A 66 -6.74 -5.17 -1.72
N ASN A 67 -7.79 -4.43 -1.34
CA ASN A 67 -7.69 -3.40 -0.31
C ASN A 67 -7.79 -4.03 1.08
N ASP A 68 -6.69 -4.11 1.79
CA ASP A 68 -6.66 -4.47 3.22
C ASP A 68 -6.41 -3.23 4.06
N SER A 69 -7.48 -2.68 4.63
CA SER A 69 -7.39 -1.51 5.51
C SER A 69 -6.45 -1.76 6.69
N LEU A 70 -5.69 -0.73 7.08
CA LEU A 70 -4.81 -0.79 8.26
C LEU A 70 -5.59 -0.83 9.58
N ARG A 71 -6.90 -0.56 9.57
CA ARG A 71 -7.72 -0.62 10.78
C ARG A 71 -7.88 -2.06 11.26
N ILE A 72 -7.66 -2.27 12.54
CA ILE A 72 -7.77 -3.57 13.21
C ILE A 72 -9.20 -3.87 13.69
N ASP A 73 -10.07 -2.86 13.74
CA ASP A 73 -11.44 -2.96 14.26
C ASP A 73 -12.49 -3.27 13.17
N ILE A 74 -12.06 -3.59 11.96
CA ILE A 74 -12.94 -3.98 10.85
C ILE A 74 -12.68 -5.43 10.42
N PRO A 75 -13.74 -6.20 10.06
CA PRO A 75 -13.57 -7.56 9.60
C PRO A 75 -12.83 -7.59 8.25
N LYS A 76 -12.00 -8.61 8.06
CA LYS A 76 -11.20 -8.82 6.85
C LYS A 76 -11.79 -9.89 5.92
N THR A 77 -13.06 -10.22 6.10
CA THR A 77 -13.74 -11.26 5.32
C THR A 77 -13.81 -10.96 3.82
N ASP A 78 -13.91 -9.67 3.49
CA ASP A 78 -14.03 -9.19 2.11
C ASP A 78 -12.66 -9.04 1.41
N VAL A 79 -11.57 -9.20 2.14
CA VAL A 79 -10.20 -9.14 1.61
C VAL A 79 -9.80 -10.51 1.09
N HIS A 80 -9.20 -10.55 -0.09
CA HIS A 80 -8.67 -11.80 -0.65
C HIS A 80 -7.64 -12.42 0.31
N PRO A 81 -7.67 -13.73 0.61
CA PRO A 81 -6.80 -14.35 1.62
C PRO A 81 -5.31 -14.06 1.45
N MET A 82 -4.82 -13.99 0.20
CA MET A 82 -3.42 -13.67 -0.10
C MET A 82 -3.04 -12.20 0.14
N MET A 83 -4.03 -11.30 0.22
CA MET A 83 -3.82 -9.87 0.44
C MET A 83 -3.99 -9.48 1.90
N ARG A 84 -4.51 -10.40 2.74
CA ARG A 84 -4.66 -10.16 4.17
C ARG A 84 -3.30 -10.10 4.84
N ARG A 85 -3.12 -9.09 5.66
CA ARG A 85 -1.97 -9.07 6.57
C ARG A 85 -2.07 -10.22 7.56
N ARG A 86 -0.94 -10.83 7.84
CA ARG A 86 -0.82 -11.95 8.77
C ARG A 86 -0.31 -11.48 10.11
N ASP A 87 -0.92 -11.97 11.18
CA ASP A 87 -0.45 -11.72 12.53
C ASP A 87 0.97 -12.27 12.68
N GLY A 88 1.86 -11.47 13.29
CA GLY A 88 3.25 -11.85 13.50
C GLY A 88 4.16 -11.74 12.28
N ALA A 89 3.63 -11.40 11.09
CA ALA A 89 4.48 -11.11 9.94
C ALA A 89 5.16 -9.74 10.09
N ASN A 90 6.39 -9.65 9.61
CA ASN A 90 7.12 -8.38 9.60
C ASN A 90 6.66 -7.54 8.39
N TYR A 91 6.23 -6.31 8.66
CA TYR A 91 5.85 -5.33 7.63
C TYR A 91 6.74 -4.11 7.72
N ILE A 92 7.34 -3.77 6.59
CA ILE A 92 8.25 -2.64 6.48
C ILE A 92 7.49 -1.49 5.83
N VAL A 93 7.35 -0.38 6.56
CA VAL A 93 6.77 0.84 5.99
C VAL A 93 7.80 1.46 5.05
N MET A 94 7.51 1.46 3.75
CA MET A 94 8.46 1.92 2.73
C MET A 94 8.67 3.43 2.73
N TRP A 95 7.80 4.18 3.40
CA TRP A 95 7.96 5.62 3.62
C TRP A 95 8.75 5.90 4.92
N ASN A 96 9.98 5.46 4.93
CA ASN A 96 10.93 5.84 5.97
C ASN A 96 11.74 7.03 5.46
N PRO A 97 11.76 8.18 6.16
CA PRO A 97 12.58 9.35 5.78
C PRO A 97 14.04 9.01 5.54
N ASP A 98 14.60 8.06 6.29
CA ASP A 98 15.98 7.62 6.15
C ASP A 98 16.25 6.92 4.80
N TRP A 99 15.21 6.38 4.16
CA TRP A 99 15.29 5.72 2.86
C TRP A 99 14.97 6.66 1.69
N MET A 100 14.48 7.86 1.98
CA MET A 100 14.19 8.87 0.97
C MET A 100 15.44 9.66 0.56
N ASP A 101 16.55 9.51 1.30
CA ASP A 101 17.85 10.06 0.86
C ASP A 101 18.44 9.17 -0.22
N THR A 102 18.26 9.59 -1.48
CA THR A 102 18.79 8.87 -2.65
C THR A 102 20.26 9.15 -2.91
N LYS A 103 20.86 10.14 -2.24
CA LYS A 103 22.22 10.59 -2.51
C LYS A 103 23.28 9.48 -2.49
N PRO A 104 23.28 8.54 -1.51
CA PRO A 104 24.26 7.44 -1.50
C PRO A 104 24.16 6.55 -2.75
N VAL A 105 22.94 6.32 -3.27
CA VAL A 105 22.71 5.53 -4.48
C VAL A 105 23.14 6.31 -5.72
N ASP A 106 22.82 7.59 -5.79
CA ASP A 106 23.21 8.47 -6.89
C ASP A 106 24.75 8.57 -7.01
N ASP A 107 25.44 8.65 -5.90
CA ASP A 107 26.91 8.70 -5.85
C ASP A 107 27.52 7.37 -6.32
N LEU A 108 26.95 6.23 -5.92
CA LEU A 108 27.36 4.90 -6.42
C LEU A 108 27.15 4.75 -7.92
N VAL A 109 26.01 5.19 -8.44
CA VAL A 109 25.70 5.14 -9.87
C VAL A 109 26.70 5.99 -10.65
N LYS A 110 27.03 7.20 -10.19
CA LYS A 110 28.04 8.05 -10.82
C LYS A 110 29.40 7.37 -10.88
N GLN A 111 29.87 6.82 -9.74
CA GLN A 111 31.14 6.09 -9.68
C GLN A 111 31.17 4.91 -10.66
N ALA A 112 30.10 4.13 -10.73
CA ALA A 112 30.01 3.00 -11.66
C ALA A 112 30.05 3.42 -13.13
N LEU A 113 29.44 4.56 -13.46
CA LEU A 113 29.47 5.10 -14.82
C LEU A 113 30.84 5.66 -15.20
N GLU A 114 31.56 6.26 -14.27
CA GLU A 114 32.94 6.77 -14.49
C GLU A 114 33.93 5.65 -14.72
N GLN A 115 33.78 4.50 -14.08
CA GLN A 115 34.64 3.32 -14.24
C GLN A 115 34.41 2.60 -15.58
N ARG A 116 33.36 2.92 -16.30
CA ARG A 116 33.07 2.33 -17.63
C ARG A 116 33.68 3.07 -18.81
N LYS A 117 34.36 4.19 -18.58
CA LYS A 117 35.10 4.94 -19.59
C LYS A 117 36.56 4.48 -19.63
#